data_16fa6bc8d976f829db32edfd2293db89
#
_entry.id   16fa6bc8d976f829db32edfd2293db89
#
_cell.length_a   1.000
_cell.length_b   1.000
_cell.length_c   1.000
_cell.angle_alpha   90.00
_cell.angle_beta   90.00
_cell.angle_gamma   90.00
#
_symmetry.space_group_name_H-M   'P 1'
#
loop_
_entity.id
_entity.type
_entity.pdbx_description
1 polymer ?
#
loop_
_entity_poly.entity_id
_entity_poly.type
_entity_poly.pdbx_seq_one_letter_code
_entity_poly.pdbx_strand_id
1 'polypeptide(L)'
;AMLIKDGKIADLGDFSALRATYHDVEVTDYSGRVIIPGLIDTHLHFPQTEIIASYGEQLLTWLDNFTFPAERQFEDADFANTMADAFLTECLKNGTTTGLVYSSVHKVATEALFEAASQRNMLTVAGKVCMDRHCPDWLQDTPESAQRDSADLIDRYHGKGRNYYALTPRFAPTSSSAQMAALGELAQQYEDVFIQTHLSENHDEIAWVKTLYPECEDYLAVYEKYHMVRPRAVYGHCIHLSDSEWQRMADSGAIAAFCPTSNLFLGSGLFEMSKAEKFGVPVTLATDVGGGTSFNLLRTLGEAYKICQLRNYSLSALQGFYMLTQGAADSLGLSNQIGNLNPGSDADFVVLNPRFDALTQLRIDADSTCEDTL
;
A
#
# COMPACT_ATOMS: atom_id res chain seq x y z
N ALA A 1 -2.35 -3.08 29.45
CA ALA A 1 -1.39 -1.98 29.28
C ALA A 1 -0.21 -2.45 28.43
N MET A 2 0.52 -1.51 27.85
CA MET A 2 1.67 -1.76 26.97
C MET A 2 2.82 -0.88 27.47
N LEU A 3 3.99 -1.48 27.68
CA LEU A 3 5.23 -0.77 28.00
C LEU A 3 6.03 -0.54 26.72
N ILE A 4 6.40 0.71 26.46
CA ILE A 4 7.22 1.10 25.33
C ILE A 4 8.60 1.53 25.82
N LYS A 5 9.63 1.02 25.16
CA LYS A 5 11.03 1.41 25.40
C LYS A 5 11.78 1.47 24.08
N ASP A 6 12.46 2.58 23.82
CA ASP A 6 13.29 2.80 22.64
C ASP A 6 12.55 2.53 21.30
N GLY A 7 11.26 2.95 21.24
CA GLY A 7 10.41 2.75 20.07
C GLY A 7 9.89 1.32 19.86
N LYS A 8 10.15 0.41 20.80
CA LYS A 8 9.69 -0.99 20.77
C LYS A 8 8.69 -1.27 21.89
N ILE A 9 7.81 -2.23 21.65
CA ILE A 9 6.98 -2.80 22.71
C ILE A 9 7.87 -3.69 23.56
N ALA A 10 8.11 -3.27 24.80
CA ALA A 10 8.97 -4.01 25.73
C ALA A 10 8.19 -5.06 26.52
N ASP A 11 6.91 -4.77 26.86
CA ASP A 11 6.06 -5.69 27.61
C ASP A 11 4.58 -5.37 27.36
N LEU A 12 3.70 -6.38 27.54
CA LEU A 12 2.25 -6.27 27.36
C LEU A 12 1.54 -7.09 28.44
N GLY A 13 0.58 -6.50 29.14
CA GLY A 13 -0.15 -7.20 30.17
C GLY A 13 -1.14 -6.35 30.95
N ASP A 14 -1.62 -6.90 32.07
CA ASP A 14 -2.47 -6.15 32.99
C ASP A 14 -1.74 -4.93 33.54
N PHE A 15 -2.46 -3.79 33.64
CA PHE A 15 -1.87 -2.53 34.11
C PHE A 15 -1.28 -2.65 35.52
N SER A 16 -2.00 -3.31 36.44
CA SER A 16 -1.56 -3.43 37.84
C SER A 16 -0.26 -4.25 37.96
N ALA A 17 -0.14 -5.32 37.16
CA ALA A 17 1.05 -6.15 37.09
C ALA A 17 2.25 -5.40 36.51
N LEU A 18 2.07 -4.70 35.39
CA LEU A 18 3.11 -3.90 34.78
C LEU A 18 3.53 -2.74 35.70
N ARG A 19 2.57 -2.06 36.36
CA ARG A 19 2.85 -0.95 37.24
C ARG A 19 3.64 -1.38 38.48
N ALA A 20 3.40 -2.58 39.01
CA ALA A 20 4.17 -3.13 40.13
C ALA A 20 5.62 -3.42 39.76
N THR A 21 5.88 -3.77 38.47
CA THR A 21 7.24 -4.06 37.98
C THR A 21 7.97 -2.79 37.53
N TYR A 22 7.25 -1.85 36.93
CA TYR A 22 7.79 -0.64 36.29
C TYR A 22 7.20 0.63 36.93
N HIS A 23 7.41 0.80 38.24
CA HIS A 23 6.77 1.82 39.08
C HIS A 23 7.15 3.27 38.71
N ASP A 24 8.33 3.51 38.13
CA ASP A 24 8.87 4.85 37.84
C ASP A 24 8.61 5.31 36.40
N VAL A 25 7.86 4.53 35.59
CA VAL A 25 7.55 4.89 34.18
C VAL A 25 6.34 5.83 34.11
N GLU A 26 6.43 6.87 33.28
CA GLU A 26 5.30 7.73 32.95
C GLU A 26 4.17 6.94 32.31
N VAL A 27 2.94 7.26 32.69
CA VAL A 27 1.72 6.58 32.20
C VAL A 27 0.89 7.55 31.39
N THR A 28 0.59 7.19 30.15
CA THR A 28 -0.46 7.81 29.36
C THR A 28 -1.73 6.97 29.46
N ASP A 29 -2.83 7.57 29.93
CA ASP A 29 -4.08 6.85 30.15
C ASP A 29 -4.99 6.95 28.91
N TYR A 30 -5.24 5.80 28.28
CA TYR A 30 -6.19 5.62 27.18
C TYR A 30 -7.40 4.77 27.59
N SER A 31 -7.81 4.80 28.85
CA SER A 31 -9.00 4.07 29.34
C SER A 31 -10.24 4.43 28.52
N GLY A 32 -11.01 3.42 28.11
CA GLY A 32 -12.18 3.59 27.25
C GLY A 32 -11.86 3.78 25.75
N ARG A 33 -10.60 3.62 25.36
CA ARG A 33 -10.14 3.60 23.97
C ARG A 33 -9.79 2.18 23.55
N VAL A 34 -9.74 1.96 22.24
CA VAL A 34 -9.22 0.72 21.64
C VAL A 34 -7.86 0.99 21.04
N ILE A 35 -6.85 0.21 21.44
CA ILE A 35 -5.50 0.28 20.86
C ILE A 35 -5.36 -0.87 19.88
N ILE A 36 -5.03 -0.55 18.65
CA ILE A 36 -4.77 -1.50 17.57
C ILE A 36 -3.34 -1.29 17.02
N PRO A 37 -2.74 -2.28 16.33
CA PRO A 37 -1.51 -2.05 15.59
C PRO A 37 -1.67 -0.90 14.60
N GLY A 38 -0.56 -0.25 14.26
CA GLY A 38 -0.55 0.74 13.20
C GLY A 38 -1.05 0.17 11.87
N LEU A 39 -1.82 0.95 11.13
CA LEU A 39 -2.41 0.52 9.87
C LEU A 39 -1.35 0.51 8.76
N ILE A 40 -1.44 -0.47 7.87
CA ILE A 40 -0.55 -0.71 6.75
C ILE A 40 -1.33 -0.49 5.45
N ASP A 41 -0.93 0.52 4.67
CA ASP A 41 -1.48 0.81 3.35
C ASP A 41 -0.54 0.27 2.28
N THR A 42 -0.99 -0.69 1.50
CA THR A 42 -0.12 -1.43 0.58
C THR A 42 -0.13 -0.93 -0.86
N HIS A 43 -0.85 0.17 -1.13
CA HIS A 43 -0.88 0.78 -2.45
C HIS A 43 -1.43 2.21 -2.37
N LEU A 44 -0.56 3.20 -2.51
CA LEU A 44 -0.93 4.61 -2.55
C LEU A 44 0.12 5.44 -3.31
N HIS A 45 -0.32 6.57 -3.87
CA HIS A 45 0.48 7.43 -4.74
C HIS A 45 0.76 8.78 -4.11
N PHE A 46 1.97 8.99 -3.63
CA PHE A 46 2.43 10.24 -3.06
C PHE A 46 2.17 11.47 -3.98
N PRO A 47 2.48 11.40 -5.31
CA PRO A 47 2.30 12.55 -6.18
C PRO A 47 0.84 12.90 -6.48
N GLN A 48 -0.11 12.06 -6.09
CA GLN A 48 -1.53 12.26 -6.40
C GLN A 48 -2.32 12.87 -5.23
N THR A 49 -1.63 13.32 -4.19
CA THR A 49 -2.25 13.89 -2.98
C THR A 49 -3.18 15.06 -3.29
N GLU A 50 -2.79 15.95 -4.21
CA GLU A 50 -3.58 17.12 -4.57
C GLU A 50 -4.80 16.84 -5.47
N ILE A 51 -4.84 15.67 -6.09
CA ILE A 51 -5.90 15.32 -7.04
C ILE A 51 -6.91 14.29 -6.50
N ILE A 52 -6.87 14.03 -5.20
CA ILE A 52 -7.87 13.16 -4.55
C ILE A 52 -9.28 13.58 -4.92
N ALA A 53 -10.12 12.61 -5.32
CA ALA A 53 -11.50 12.81 -5.72
C ALA A 53 -11.69 13.71 -6.96
N SER A 54 -10.70 13.83 -7.83
CA SER A 54 -10.87 14.41 -9.16
C SER A 54 -11.70 13.45 -10.03
N TYR A 55 -12.96 13.81 -10.28
CA TYR A 55 -14.00 12.91 -10.80
C TYR A 55 -14.26 13.08 -12.29
N GLY A 56 -15.05 12.15 -12.84
CA GLY A 56 -15.69 12.31 -14.16
C GLY A 56 -15.08 11.47 -15.28
N GLU A 57 -14.01 10.73 -15.02
CA GLU A 57 -13.27 10.01 -16.05
C GLU A 57 -13.04 8.53 -15.70
N GLN A 58 -12.85 7.72 -16.74
CA GLN A 58 -12.34 6.36 -16.64
C GLN A 58 -10.80 6.38 -16.51
N LEU A 59 -10.19 5.27 -16.06
CA LEU A 59 -8.78 5.16 -15.72
C LEU A 59 -7.84 5.86 -16.71
N LEU A 60 -7.82 5.49 -17.97
CA LEU A 60 -6.83 5.99 -18.92
C LEU A 60 -6.96 7.50 -19.18
N THR A 61 -8.18 8.01 -19.31
CA THR A 61 -8.45 9.45 -19.47
C THR A 61 -8.15 10.20 -18.17
N TRP A 62 -8.39 9.59 -17.00
CA TRP A 62 -8.08 10.15 -15.70
C TRP A 62 -6.57 10.34 -15.50
N LEU A 63 -5.76 9.38 -15.98
CA LEU A 63 -4.30 9.50 -15.96
C LEU A 63 -3.83 10.73 -16.75
N ASP A 64 -4.36 10.93 -17.96
CA ASP A 64 -3.95 12.03 -18.83
C ASP A 64 -4.40 13.40 -18.29
N ASN A 65 -5.62 13.48 -17.75
CA ASN A 65 -6.22 14.76 -17.35
C ASN A 65 -5.78 15.24 -15.97
N PHE A 66 -5.53 14.34 -15.03
CA PHE A 66 -5.24 14.69 -13.64
C PHE A 66 -3.87 14.20 -13.17
N THR A 67 -3.54 12.93 -13.38
CA THR A 67 -2.38 12.31 -12.78
C THR A 67 -1.07 12.83 -13.35
N PHE A 68 -0.88 12.73 -14.65
CA PHE A 68 0.38 13.16 -15.27
C PHE A 68 0.67 14.65 -15.05
N PRO A 69 -0.30 15.58 -15.19
CA PRO A 69 -0.06 16.97 -14.85
C PRO A 69 0.37 17.22 -13.39
N ALA A 70 -0.22 16.49 -12.44
CA ALA A 70 0.16 16.61 -11.03
C ALA A 70 1.58 16.07 -10.77
N GLU A 71 1.93 14.92 -11.35
CA GLU A 71 3.24 14.28 -11.17
C GLU A 71 4.41 15.09 -11.75
N ARG A 72 4.17 15.96 -12.74
CA ARG A 72 5.19 16.83 -13.31
C ARG A 72 5.85 17.76 -12.28
N GLN A 73 5.08 18.26 -11.31
CA GLN A 73 5.56 19.23 -10.31
C GLN A 73 6.68 18.64 -9.43
N PHE A 74 6.76 17.32 -9.35
CA PHE A 74 7.74 16.60 -8.53
C PHE A 74 9.16 16.55 -9.11
N GLU A 75 9.40 17.21 -10.25
CA GLU A 75 10.72 17.55 -10.74
C GLU A 75 11.40 18.60 -9.84
N ASP A 76 10.61 19.46 -9.21
CA ASP A 76 11.09 20.47 -8.26
C ASP A 76 11.27 19.86 -6.87
N ALA A 77 12.50 19.96 -6.34
CA ALA A 77 12.87 19.39 -5.05
C ALA A 77 12.13 20.04 -3.86
N ASP A 78 11.91 21.36 -3.89
CA ASP A 78 11.26 22.08 -2.80
C ASP A 78 9.76 21.73 -2.76
N PHE A 79 9.14 21.60 -3.94
CA PHE A 79 7.77 21.11 -4.06
C PHE A 79 7.67 19.66 -3.54
N ALA A 80 8.56 18.76 -3.99
CA ALA A 80 8.57 17.36 -3.56
C ALA A 80 8.73 17.23 -2.04
N ASN A 81 9.62 18.00 -1.41
CA ASN A 81 9.81 18.00 0.04
C ASN A 81 8.55 18.50 0.77
N THR A 82 7.92 19.57 0.30
CA THR A 82 6.68 20.11 0.88
C THR A 82 5.54 19.08 0.81
N MET A 83 5.40 18.44 -0.34
CA MET A 83 4.36 17.44 -0.53
C MET A 83 4.63 16.15 0.25
N ALA A 84 5.90 15.73 0.41
CA ALA A 84 6.25 14.58 1.23
C ALA A 84 5.87 14.79 2.70
N ASP A 85 6.11 16.00 3.22
CA ASP A 85 5.71 16.38 4.57
C ASP A 85 4.18 16.33 4.75
N ALA A 86 3.44 16.91 3.82
CA ALA A 86 1.98 16.92 3.83
C ALA A 86 1.39 15.50 3.71
N PHE A 87 1.87 14.70 2.76
CA PHE A 87 1.42 13.34 2.50
C PHE A 87 1.61 12.43 3.72
N LEU A 88 2.82 12.38 4.29
CA LEU A 88 3.10 11.53 5.44
C LEU A 88 2.36 12.01 6.70
N THR A 89 2.13 13.32 6.82
CA THR A 89 1.30 13.87 7.91
C THR A 89 -0.14 13.40 7.76
N GLU A 90 -0.71 13.40 6.56
CA GLU A 90 -2.07 12.87 6.34
C GLU A 90 -2.15 11.35 6.55
N CYS A 91 -1.14 10.58 6.15
CA CYS A 91 -1.05 9.15 6.48
C CYS A 91 -1.15 8.93 8.00
N LEU A 92 -0.30 9.59 8.78
CA LEU A 92 -0.27 9.44 10.24
C LEU A 92 -1.56 9.91 10.92
N LYS A 93 -2.17 11.01 10.48
CA LYS A 93 -3.47 11.49 10.99
C LYS A 93 -4.59 10.45 10.79
N ASN A 94 -4.49 9.64 9.74
CA ASN A 94 -5.45 8.59 9.44
C ASN A 94 -5.04 7.21 10.00
N GLY A 95 -3.96 7.15 10.80
CA GLY A 95 -3.52 5.93 11.46
C GLY A 95 -2.63 5.03 10.61
N THR A 96 -2.27 5.43 9.40
CA THR A 96 -1.33 4.70 8.55
C THR A 96 0.09 4.94 9.03
N THR A 97 0.73 3.91 9.57
CA THR A 97 2.11 3.95 10.08
C THR A 97 3.11 3.28 9.14
N THR A 98 2.59 2.54 8.16
CA THR A 98 3.39 1.88 7.10
C THR A 98 2.69 2.06 5.75
N GLY A 99 3.44 2.46 4.73
CA GLY A 99 2.92 2.62 3.38
C GLY A 99 3.81 2.00 2.30
N LEU A 100 3.18 1.38 1.28
CA LEU A 100 3.84 1.00 0.02
C LEU A 100 3.51 2.07 -1.01
N VAL A 101 4.46 2.96 -1.28
CA VAL A 101 4.22 4.25 -1.92
C VAL A 101 4.82 4.31 -3.31
N TYR A 102 3.99 4.60 -4.29
CA TYR A 102 4.42 5.02 -5.62
C TYR A 102 4.87 6.49 -5.54
N SER A 103 6.11 6.76 -5.94
CA SER A 103 6.62 8.11 -6.10
C SER A 103 6.41 8.59 -7.54
N SER A 104 7.07 9.67 -7.95
CA SER A 104 7.12 10.14 -9.33
C SER A 104 8.25 9.45 -10.11
N VAL A 105 8.33 9.69 -11.42
CA VAL A 105 9.49 9.31 -12.25
C VAL A 105 10.74 10.08 -11.85
N HIS A 106 10.59 11.23 -11.21
CA HIS A 106 11.69 12.08 -10.78
C HIS A 106 12.33 11.50 -9.51
N LYS A 107 13.61 11.12 -9.60
CA LYS A 107 14.38 10.54 -8.50
C LYS A 107 14.31 11.38 -7.23
N VAL A 108 14.39 12.71 -7.37
CA VAL A 108 14.34 13.67 -6.26
C VAL A 108 13.07 13.55 -5.42
N ALA A 109 11.94 13.20 -6.03
CA ALA A 109 10.69 12.98 -5.31
C ALA A 109 10.76 11.77 -4.38
N THR A 110 11.39 10.68 -4.83
CA THR A 110 11.59 9.48 -4.02
C THR A 110 12.56 9.74 -2.87
N GLU A 111 13.62 10.50 -3.12
CA GLU A 111 14.58 10.95 -2.10
C GLU A 111 13.87 11.79 -1.04
N ALA A 112 13.07 12.79 -1.44
CA ALA A 112 12.29 13.63 -0.53
C ALA A 112 11.34 12.81 0.36
N LEU A 113 10.67 11.82 -0.22
CA LEU A 113 9.77 10.94 0.53
C LEU A 113 10.51 10.11 1.58
N PHE A 114 11.65 9.49 1.23
CA PHE A 114 12.44 8.70 2.18
C PHE A 114 13.05 9.55 3.30
N GLU A 115 13.53 10.74 2.98
CA GLU A 115 14.05 11.67 3.99
C GLU A 115 12.96 12.12 4.97
N ALA A 116 11.78 12.50 4.46
CA ALA A 116 10.65 12.89 5.30
C ALA A 116 10.12 11.73 6.16
N ALA A 117 10.11 10.50 5.63
CA ALA A 117 9.74 9.29 6.36
C ALA A 117 10.75 8.97 7.47
N SER A 118 12.04 9.09 7.18
CA SER A 118 13.12 8.88 8.16
C SER A 118 13.02 9.85 9.34
N GLN A 119 12.71 11.14 9.09
CA GLN A 119 12.51 12.14 10.13
C GLN A 119 11.35 11.81 11.07
N ARG A 120 10.33 11.08 10.57
CA ARG A 120 9.16 10.64 11.34
C ARG A 120 9.31 9.26 11.93
N ASN A 121 10.43 8.57 11.65
CA ASN A 121 10.62 7.16 11.95
C ASN A 121 9.47 6.28 11.43
N MET A 122 8.87 6.64 10.31
CA MET A 122 7.78 5.91 9.66
C MET A 122 8.35 4.79 8.79
N LEU A 123 7.80 3.57 8.88
CA LEU A 123 8.19 2.50 7.98
C LEU A 123 7.62 2.81 6.59
N THR A 124 8.50 2.90 5.60
CA THR A 124 8.09 3.25 4.25
C THR A 124 8.75 2.33 3.24
N VAL A 125 7.94 1.67 2.45
CA VAL A 125 8.36 0.99 1.23
C VAL A 125 8.01 1.93 0.07
N ALA A 126 8.98 2.37 -0.70
CA ALA A 126 8.72 3.29 -1.80
C ALA A 126 9.60 3.01 -3.01
N GLY A 127 9.14 3.42 -4.18
CA GLY A 127 9.90 3.30 -5.40
C GLY A 127 9.66 4.44 -6.36
N LYS A 128 10.73 4.82 -7.06
CA LYS A 128 10.64 5.70 -8.22
C LYS A 128 9.81 5.00 -9.29
N VAL A 129 8.73 5.65 -9.75
CA VAL A 129 7.94 5.15 -10.86
C VAL A 129 8.78 5.14 -12.13
N CYS A 130 8.70 4.05 -12.89
CA CYS A 130 9.40 3.88 -14.16
C CYS A 130 8.41 3.81 -15.31
N MET A 131 8.59 4.71 -16.30
CA MET A 131 7.80 4.80 -17.52
C MET A 131 8.70 5.27 -18.67
N ASP A 132 8.76 4.53 -19.78
CA ASP A 132 9.57 4.89 -20.94
C ASP A 132 8.80 4.94 -22.25
N ARG A 133 7.46 4.79 -22.17
CA ARG A 133 6.54 4.91 -23.31
C ARG A 133 5.12 5.24 -22.84
N HIS A 134 4.27 5.70 -23.76
CA HIS A 134 2.84 5.99 -23.53
C HIS A 134 2.59 6.88 -22.30
N CYS A 135 3.50 7.81 -22.07
CA CYS A 135 3.41 8.87 -21.08
C CYS A 135 3.95 10.16 -21.70
N PRO A 136 3.64 11.34 -21.13
CA PRO A 136 4.21 12.58 -21.61
C PRO A 136 5.74 12.59 -21.58
N ASP A 137 6.40 13.23 -22.56
CA ASP A 137 7.87 13.28 -22.67
C ASP A 137 8.55 13.78 -21.40
N TRP A 138 7.90 14.66 -20.65
CA TRP A 138 8.39 15.23 -19.39
C TRP A 138 8.20 14.32 -18.16
N LEU A 139 7.56 13.15 -18.34
CA LEU A 139 7.50 12.06 -17.35
C LEU A 139 8.14 10.78 -17.89
N GLN A 140 8.95 10.87 -18.94
CA GLN A 140 9.49 9.68 -19.58
C GLN A 140 10.92 9.41 -19.10
N ASP A 141 11.16 8.18 -18.67
CA ASP A 141 12.48 7.60 -18.43
C ASP A 141 13.10 7.05 -19.71
N THR A 142 14.33 6.53 -19.58
CA THR A 142 14.89 5.50 -20.46
C THR A 142 15.13 4.22 -19.65
N PRO A 143 15.25 3.04 -20.28
CA PRO A 143 15.62 1.81 -19.57
C PRO A 143 16.89 1.98 -18.71
N GLU A 144 17.90 2.68 -19.23
CA GLU A 144 19.18 2.92 -18.55
C GLU A 144 19.03 3.88 -17.37
N SER A 145 18.21 4.95 -17.50
CA SER A 145 17.98 5.88 -16.38
C SER A 145 17.15 5.22 -15.30
N ALA A 146 16.10 4.47 -15.66
CA ALA A 146 15.28 3.72 -14.71
C ALA A 146 16.12 2.72 -13.91
N GLN A 147 17.01 1.97 -14.57
CA GLN A 147 17.91 1.01 -13.91
C GLN A 147 18.91 1.70 -12.99
N ARG A 148 19.63 2.71 -13.51
CA ARG A 148 20.67 3.45 -12.76
C ARG A 148 20.08 4.12 -11.53
N ASP A 149 18.98 4.85 -11.69
CA ASP A 149 18.39 5.63 -10.61
C ASP A 149 17.72 4.74 -9.55
N SER A 150 17.11 3.61 -9.98
CA SER A 150 16.59 2.60 -9.05
C SER A 150 17.72 1.93 -8.26
N ALA A 151 18.83 1.55 -8.91
CA ALA A 151 19.98 0.97 -8.22
C ALA A 151 20.57 1.92 -7.17
N ASP A 152 20.76 3.20 -7.52
CA ASP A 152 21.25 4.21 -6.57
C ASP A 152 20.32 4.40 -5.39
N LEU A 153 19.00 4.43 -5.61
CA LEU A 153 18.01 4.54 -4.54
C LEU A 153 17.96 3.29 -3.65
N ILE A 154 18.14 2.09 -4.22
CA ILE A 154 18.29 0.84 -3.47
C ILE A 154 19.51 0.94 -2.55
N ASP A 155 20.67 1.27 -3.09
CA ASP A 155 21.92 1.33 -2.34
C ASP A 155 21.88 2.37 -1.21
N ARG A 156 21.14 3.46 -1.40
CA ARG A 156 21.02 4.54 -0.41
C ARG A 156 19.98 4.30 0.66
N TYR A 157 18.86 3.70 0.33
CA TYR A 157 17.70 3.68 1.23
C TYR A 157 17.20 2.28 1.62
N HIS A 158 17.40 1.25 0.78
CA HIS A 158 16.86 -0.07 1.10
C HIS A 158 17.52 -0.67 2.35
N GLY A 159 16.70 -1.06 3.33
CA GLY A 159 17.17 -1.59 4.61
C GLY A 159 17.91 -0.56 5.49
N LYS A 160 17.78 0.74 5.22
CA LYS A 160 18.34 1.81 6.05
C LYS A 160 17.28 2.39 6.97
N GLY A 161 17.49 2.24 8.28
CA GLY A 161 16.45 2.59 9.26
C GLY A 161 15.19 1.78 9.04
N ARG A 162 14.09 2.46 8.70
CA ARG A 162 12.79 1.83 8.41
C ARG A 162 12.37 2.02 6.94
N ASN A 163 13.33 2.29 6.04
CA ASN A 163 13.07 2.46 4.61
C ASN A 163 13.37 1.18 3.83
N TYR A 164 12.49 0.85 2.91
CA TYR A 164 12.65 -0.23 1.94
C TYR A 164 12.35 0.26 0.54
N TYR A 165 13.08 -0.20 -0.45
CA TYR A 165 12.85 0.16 -1.85
C TYR A 165 11.91 -0.85 -2.52
N ALA A 166 11.05 -0.35 -3.44
CA ALA A 166 10.26 -1.16 -4.34
C ALA A 166 10.60 -0.83 -5.80
N LEU A 167 10.92 -1.83 -6.60
CA LEU A 167 10.96 -1.66 -8.05
C LEU A 167 9.55 -1.38 -8.54
N THR A 168 9.38 -0.25 -9.24
CA THR A 168 8.05 0.31 -9.51
C THR A 168 7.85 0.61 -11.01
N PRO A 169 7.77 -0.41 -11.89
CA PRO A 169 7.15 -0.17 -13.19
C PRO A 169 5.70 0.26 -12.94
N ARG A 170 5.29 1.43 -13.46
CA ARG A 170 3.92 1.91 -13.16
C ARG A 170 2.88 0.85 -13.48
N PHE A 171 2.87 0.41 -14.74
CA PHE A 171 2.11 -0.74 -15.24
C PHE A 171 2.63 -1.11 -16.64
N ALA A 172 2.32 -2.31 -17.12
CA ALA A 172 2.92 -2.80 -18.37
C ALA A 172 2.74 -1.88 -19.60
N PRO A 173 1.63 -1.15 -19.80
CA PRO A 173 1.50 -0.23 -20.93
C PRO A 173 2.56 0.87 -21.00
N THR A 174 3.00 1.41 -19.88
CA THR A 174 3.98 2.51 -19.83
C THR A 174 5.43 2.06 -19.78
N SER A 175 5.69 0.75 -19.78
CA SER A 175 7.04 0.22 -19.77
C SER A 175 7.31 -0.59 -21.05
N SER A 176 8.42 -0.30 -21.73
CA SER A 176 8.86 -1.13 -22.87
C SER A 176 9.44 -2.46 -22.38
N SER A 177 9.58 -3.41 -23.30
CA SER A 177 10.29 -4.66 -23.02
C SER A 177 11.73 -4.43 -22.53
N ALA A 178 12.39 -3.38 -23.00
CA ALA A 178 13.74 -3.01 -22.56
C ALA A 178 13.75 -2.50 -21.12
N GLN A 179 12.81 -1.61 -20.75
CA GLN A 179 12.69 -1.12 -19.37
C GLN A 179 12.30 -2.25 -18.42
N MET A 180 11.36 -3.11 -18.81
CA MET A 180 10.96 -4.27 -18.01
C MET A 180 12.12 -5.24 -17.80
N ALA A 181 12.97 -5.47 -18.83
CA ALA A 181 14.16 -6.30 -18.71
C ALA A 181 15.18 -5.68 -17.73
N ALA A 182 15.46 -4.38 -17.86
CA ALA A 182 16.37 -3.66 -16.97
C ALA A 182 15.93 -3.70 -15.50
N LEU A 183 14.62 -3.53 -15.23
CA LEU A 183 14.08 -3.66 -13.88
C LEU A 183 14.08 -5.12 -13.41
N GLY A 184 13.86 -6.09 -14.31
CA GLY A 184 13.95 -7.51 -14.02
C GLY A 184 15.36 -7.97 -13.63
N GLU A 185 16.40 -7.38 -14.24
CA GLU A 185 17.81 -7.59 -13.84
C GLU A 185 18.03 -7.10 -12.40
N LEU A 186 17.53 -5.91 -12.05
CA LEU A 186 17.60 -5.42 -10.67
C LEU A 186 16.82 -6.32 -9.70
N ALA A 187 15.65 -6.83 -10.10
CA ALA A 187 14.88 -7.75 -9.29
C ALA A 187 15.64 -9.06 -8.97
N GLN A 188 16.48 -9.52 -9.90
CA GLN A 188 17.33 -10.69 -9.68
C GLN A 188 18.59 -10.35 -8.87
N GLN A 189 19.14 -9.16 -9.04
CA GLN A 189 20.33 -8.69 -8.32
C GLN A 189 20.02 -8.41 -6.84
N TYR A 190 18.87 -7.86 -6.55
CA TYR A 190 18.41 -7.47 -5.21
C TYR A 190 17.18 -8.30 -4.83
N GLU A 191 17.41 -9.51 -4.31
CA GLU A 191 16.35 -10.49 -4.05
C GLU A 191 15.36 -10.07 -2.96
N ASP A 192 15.76 -9.17 -2.06
CA ASP A 192 14.97 -8.72 -0.92
C ASP A 192 14.21 -7.41 -1.14
N VAL A 193 14.43 -6.71 -2.28
CA VAL A 193 13.62 -5.52 -2.62
C VAL A 193 12.17 -5.91 -2.93
N PHE A 194 11.29 -4.99 -2.64
CA PHE A 194 9.87 -5.12 -3.00
C PHE A 194 9.67 -4.87 -4.50
N ILE A 195 8.54 -5.31 -5.01
CA ILE A 195 8.03 -4.95 -6.32
C ILE A 195 6.61 -4.43 -6.13
N GLN A 196 6.27 -3.35 -6.80
CA GLN A 196 4.90 -2.83 -6.85
C GLN A 196 4.53 -2.39 -8.25
N THR A 197 3.34 -2.74 -8.70
CA THR A 197 2.81 -2.37 -10.00
C THR A 197 1.29 -2.56 -10.03
N HIS A 198 0.63 -2.13 -11.11
CA HIS A 198 -0.80 -2.33 -11.31
C HIS A 198 -1.04 -3.57 -12.19
N LEU A 199 -2.12 -4.29 -11.93
CA LEU A 199 -2.45 -5.52 -12.65
C LEU A 199 -3.97 -5.66 -12.84
N SER A 200 -4.39 -5.74 -14.10
CA SER A 200 -5.76 -6.13 -14.51
C SER A 200 -6.85 -5.32 -13.79
N GLU A 201 -6.68 -3.99 -13.77
CA GLU A 201 -7.63 -3.06 -13.16
C GLU A 201 -8.83 -2.81 -14.09
N ASN A 202 -8.59 -2.63 -15.40
CA ASN A 202 -9.60 -2.20 -16.36
C ASN A 202 -9.55 -3.07 -17.63
N HIS A 203 -10.70 -3.32 -18.25
CA HIS A 203 -10.77 -4.16 -19.45
C HIS A 203 -10.03 -3.54 -20.66
N ASP A 204 -10.11 -2.22 -20.83
CA ASP A 204 -9.40 -1.52 -21.91
C ASP A 204 -7.89 -1.58 -21.70
N GLU A 205 -7.43 -1.46 -20.46
CA GLU A 205 -6.04 -1.66 -20.05
C GLU A 205 -5.56 -3.08 -20.41
N ILE A 206 -6.31 -4.12 -20.04
CA ILE A 206 -5.98 -5.52 -20.35
C ILE A 206 -5.88 -5.74 -21.86
N ALA A 207 -6.87 -5.23 -22.62
CA ALA A 207 -6.86 -5.32 -24.08
C ALA A 207 -5.64 -4.61 -24.67
N TRP A 208 -5.26 -3.46 -24.12
CA TRP A 208 -4.09 -2.72 -24.55
C TRP A 208 -2.79 -3.48 -24.26
N VAL A 209 -2.63 -4.05 -23.07
CA VAL A 209 -1.47 -4.90 -22.71
C VAL A 209 -1.32 -6.06 -23.71
N LYS A 210 -2.41 -6.71 -24.08
CA LYS A 210 -2.39 -7.81 -25.06
C LYS A 210 -1.87 -7.36 -26.45
N THR A 211 -2.11 -6.12 -26.85
CA THR A 211 -1.56 -5.59 -28.10
C THR A 211 -0.08 -5.24 -28.00
N LEU A 212 0.39 -4.81 -26.79
CA LEU A 212 1.75 -4.39 -26.56
C LEU A 212 2.72 -5.55 -26.29
N TYR A 213 2.19 -6.66 -25.77
CA TYR A 213 2.94 -7.88 -25.40
C TYR A 213 2.24 -9.13 -26.01
N PRO A 214 2.16 -9.21 -27.34
CA PRO A 214 1.40 -10.29 -28.00
C PRO A 214 1.97 -11.69 -27.77
N GLU A 215 3.23 -11.78 -27.34
CA GLU A 215 3.91 -13.02 -26.99
C GLU A 215 3.56 -13.54 -25.59
N CYS A 216 2.95 -12.73 -24.74
CA CYS A 216 2.52 -13.12 -23.40
C CYS A 216 1.08 -13.64 -23.42
N GLU A 217 0.80 -14.69 -22.68
CA GLU A 217 -0.50 -15.34 -22.62
C GLU A 217 -1.58 -14.40 -22.06
N ASP A 218 -1.22 -13.70 -20.97
CA ASP A 218 -2.08 -12.78 -20.24
C ASP A 218 -1.25 -11.63 -19.62
N TYR A 219 -1.90 -10.80 -18.81
CA TYR A 219 -1.25 -9.64 -18.21
C TYR A 219 -0.19 -10.03 -17.17
N LEU A 220 -0.48 -11.00 -16.30
CA LEU A 220 0.48 -11.47 -15.29
C LEU A 220 1.74 -12.04 -15.95
N ALA A 221 1.58 -12.75 -17.07
CA ALA A 221 2.70 -13.34 -17.83
C ALA A 221 3.71 -12.29 -18.32
N VAL A 222 3.31 -11.02 -18.49
CA VAL A 222 4.25 -9.93 -18.77
C VAL A 222 5.23 -9.76 -17.63
N TYR A 223 4.76 -9.72 -16.39
CA TYR A 223 5.60 -9.56 -15.20
C TYR A 223 6.41 -10.82 -14.89
N GLU A 224 5.85 -12.00 -15.11
CA GLU A 224 6.56 -13.28 -14.96
C GLU A 224 7.78 -13.36 -15.89
N LYS A 225 7.62 -12.95 -17.14
CA LYS A 225 8.71 -12.91 -18.14
C LYS A 225 9.93 -12.15 -17.66
N TYR A 226 9.75 -11.15 -16.78
CA TYR A 226 10.81 -10.31 -16.26
C TYR A 226 11.12 -10.57 -14.77
N HIS A 227 10.78 -11.74 -14.23
CA HIS A 227 11.09 -12.18 -12.87
C HIS A 227 10.50 -11.29 -11.76
N MET A 228 9.37 -10.65 -12.04
CA MET A 228 8.72 -9.74 -11.09
C MET A 228 7.60 -10.40 -10.29
N VAL A 229 7.18 -11.63 -10.61
CA VAL A 229 6.13 -12.36 -9.89
C VAL A 229 6.80 -13.27 -8.85
N ARG A 230 6.77 -12.83 -7.57
CA ARG A 230 7.51 -13.46 -6.46
C ARG A 230 7.00 -12.96 -5.10
N PRO A 231 7.47 -13.53 -3.96
CA PRO A 231 7.21 -12.95 -2.65
C PRO A 231 7.64 -11.47 -2.58
N ARG A 232 6.93 -10.66 -1.80
CA ARG A 232 7.11 -9.20 -1.72
C ARG A 232 6.79 -8.42 -3.01
N ALA A 233 6.15 -9.04 -3.99
CA ALA A 233 5.57 -8.35 -5.13
C ALA A 233 4.10 -8.05 -4.85
N VAL A 234 3.72 -6.77 -4.88
CA VAL A 234 2.38 -6.27 -4.59
C VAL A 234 1.76 -5.72 -5.86
N TYR A 235 0.62 -6.28 -6.23
CA TYR A 235 -0.12 -5.92 -7.44
C TYR A 235 -1.38 -5.15 -7.07
N GLY A 236 -1.49 -3.90 -7.51
CA GLY A 236 -2.69 -3.09 -7.33
C GLY A 236 -3.88 -3.65 -8.11
N HIS A 237 -5.06 -3.58 -7.50
CA HIS A 237 -6.38 -3.90 -8.05
C HIS A 237 -6.68 -5.37 -8.26
N CYS A 238 -6.04 -6.07 -9.18
CA CYS A 238 -6.25 -7.50 -9.48
C CYS A 238 -7.73 -7.88 -9.71
N ILE A 239 -8.52 -7.01 -10.37
CA ILE A 239 -9.98 -7.15 -10.48
C ILE A 239 -10.36 -8.25 -11.47
N HIS A 240 -9.70 -8.26 -12.63
CA HIS A 240 -10.10 -9.05 -13.80
C HIS A 240 -9.14 -10.21 -14.08
N LEU A 241 -8.62 -10.86 -13.04
CA LEU A 241 -7.74 -12.02 -13.20
C LEU A 241 -8.51 -13.28 -13.60
N SER A 242 -7.92 -14.06 -14.49
CA SER A 242 -8.34 -15.43 -14.77
C SER A 242 -8.00 -16.37 -13.61
N ASP A 243 -8.62 -17.55 -13.56
CA ASP A 243 -8.29 -18.57 -12.56
C ASP A 243 -6.82 -19.05 -12.67
N SER A 244 -6.24 -19.03 -13.88
CA SER A 244 -4.82 -19.33 -14.11
C SER A 244 -3.89 -18.28 -13.50
N GLU A 245 -4.20 -16.99 -13.66
CA GLU A 245 -3.42 -15.90 -13.05
C GLU A 245 -3.50 -15.96 -11.52
N TRP A 246 -4.70 -16.19 -10.94
CA TRP A 246 -4.86 -16.38 -9.49
C TRP A 246 -4.00 -17.53 -8.97
N GLN A 247 -3.96 -18.69 -9.68
CA GLN A 247 -3.13 -19.82 -9.27
C GLN A 247 -1.63 -19.47 -9.29
N ARG A 248 -1.15 -18.80 -10.35
CA ARG A 248 0.26 -18.42 -10.47
C ARG A 248 0.68 -17.36 -9.43
N MET A 249 -0.22 -16.41 -9.10
CA MET A 249 0.02 -15.49 -7.98
C MET A 249 0.17 -16.24 -6.66
N ALA A 250 -0.70 -17.22 -6.39
CA ALA A 250 -0.60 -18.04 -5.18
C ALA A 250 0.71 -18.84 -5.12
N ASP A 251 1.04 -19.52 -6.22
CA ASP A 251 2.26 -20.37 -6.30
C ASP A 251 3.55 -19.55 -6.13
N SER A 252 3.53 -18.28 -6.53
CA SER A 252 4.67 -17.37 -6.42
C SER A 252 4.75 -16.63 -5.08
N GLY A 253 3.70 -16.63 -4.28
CA GLY A 253 3.60 -15.82 -3.07
C GLY A 253 3.42 -14.31 -3.33
N ALA A 254 2.95 -13.94 -4.53
CA ALA A 254 2.59 -12.57 -4.88
C ALA A 254 1.34 -12.10 -4.13
N ILE A 255 1.19 -10.79 -3.93
CA ILE A 255 0.18 -10.18 -3.07
C ILE A 255 -0.77 -9.34 -3.92
N ALA A 256 -2.08 -9.47 -3.69
CA ALA A 256 -3.08 -8.60 -4.28
C ALA A 256 -3.43 -7.45 -3.33
N ALA A 257 -3.24 -6.21 -3.77
CA ALA A 257 -3.68 -5.02 -3.06
C ALA A 257 -5.10 -4.65 -3.52
N PHE A 258 -6.08 -4.89 -2.68
CA PHE A 258 -7.47 -4.54 -2.94
C PHE A 258 -7.72 -3.06 -2.68
N CYS A 259 -8.06 -2.29 -3.71
CA CYS A 259 -8.24 -0.84 -3.73
C CYS A 259 -9.72 -0.45 -3.89
N PRO A 260 -10.61 -0.74 -2.93
CA PRO A 260 -12.07 -0.66 -3.14
C PRO A 260 -12.56 0.72 -3.49
N THR A 261 -12.01 1.77 -2.87
CA THR A 261 -12.45 3.16 -3.10
C THR A 261 -12.13 3.62 -4.52
N SER A 262 -10.94 3.30 -5.01
CA SER A 262 -10.52 3.61 -6.38
C SER A 262 -11.28 2.78 -7.41
N ASN A 263 -11.39 1.47 -7.19
CA ASN A 263 -12.11 0.57 -8.10
C ASN A 263 -13.56 1.03 -8.36
N LEU A 264 -14.22 1.55 -7.31
CA LEU A 264 -15.58 2.11 -7.43
C LEU A 264 -15.57 3.50 -8.07
N PHE A 265 -14.63 4.35 -7.68
CA PHE A 265 -14.57 5.74 -8.12
C PHE A 265 -14.26 5.88 -9.61
N LEU A 266 -13.32 5.08 -10.11
CA LEU A 266 -12.94 5.01 -11.52
C LEU A 266 -13.81 4.05 -12.34
N GLY A 267 -14.73 3.30 -11.69
CA GLY A 267 -15.59 2.34 -12.36
C GLY A 267 -14.86 1.10 -12.91
N SER A 268 -13.72 0.76 -12.33
CA SER A 268 -12.86 -0.35 -12.79
C SER A 268 -13.51 -1.73 -12.60
N GLY A 269 -14.28 -1.92 -11.51
CA GLY A 269 -15.00 -3.17 -11.26
C GLY A 269 -15.05 -3.57 -9.79
N LEU A 270 -15.49 -4.79 -9.54
CA LEU A 270 -15.65 -5.34 -8.18
C LEU A 270 -14.67 -6.48 -7.96
N PHE A 271 -13.79 -6.34 -6.99
CA PHE A 271 -12.79 -7.34 -6.61
C PHE A 271 -13.44 -8.68 -6.18
N GLU A 272 -12.80 -9.80 -6.49
CA GLU A 272 -13.29 -11.15 -6.24
C GLU A 272 -12.61 -11.81 -5.03
N MET A 273 -12.99 -11.37 -3.81
CA MET A 273 -12.40 -11.87 -2.57
C MET A 273 -12.51 -13.40 -2.43
N SER A 274 -13.62 -13.98 -2.86
CA SER A 274 -13.84 -15.44 -2.85
C SER A 274 -12.84 -16.19 -3.75
N LYS A 275 -12.40 -15.61 -4.86
CA LYS A 275 -11.37 -16.20 -5.70
C LYS A 275 -10.00 -16.13 -5.05
N ALA A 276 -9.63 -14.98 -4.52
CA ALA A 276 -8.37 -14.83 -3.80
C ALA A 276 -8.25 -15.86 -2.66
N GLU A 277 -9.31 -16.03 -1.86
CA GLU A 277 -9.37 -17.04 -0.80
C GLU A 277 -9.29 -18.48 -1.37
N LYS A 278 -10.07 -18.79 -2.41
CA LYS A 278 -10.08 -20.12 -3.05
C LYS A 278 -8.68 -20.54 -3.51
N PHE A 279 -7.92 -19.63 -4.09
CA PHE A 279 -6.58 -19.91 -4.61
C PHE A 279 -5.47 -19.71 -3.54
N GLY A 280 -5.78 -19.08 -2.41
CA GLY A 280 -4.82 -18.82 -1.34
C GLY A 280 -3.88 -17.64 -1.62
N VAL A 281 -4.30 -16.68 -2.45
CA VAL A 281 -3.55 -15.45 -2.69
C VAL A 281 -3.70 -14.50 -1.51
N PRO A 282 -2.59 -14.02 -0.92
CA PRO A 282 -2.65 -13.02 0.13
C PRO A 282 -3.30 -11.72 -0.38
N VAL A 283 -4.28 -11.21 0.38
CA VAL A 283 -4.97 -9.95 0.06
C VAL A 283 -4.74 -8.94 1.16
N THR A 284 -4.34 -7.75 0.77
CA THR A 284 -4.21 -6.58 1.65
C THR A 284 -5.20 -5.49 1.20
N LEU A 285 -5.56 -4.57 2.09
CA LEU A 285 -6.36 -3.41 1.73
C LEU A 285 -5.47 -2.20 1.47
N ALA A 286 -5.89 -1.37 0.52
CA ALA A 286 -5.16 -0.20 0.12
C ALA A 286 -6.09 0.97 -0.24
N THR A 287 -5.64 2.19 0.05
CA THR A 287 -6.42 3.40 -0.26
C THR A 287 -6.38 3.77 -1.72
N ASP A 288 -5.24 3.51 -2.36
CA ASP A 288 -4.94 4.01 -3.70
C ASP A 288 -5.15 5.52 -3.84
N VAL A 289 -4.64 6.28 -2.87
CA VAL A 289 -4.60 7.75 -3.01
C VAL A 289 -3.76 8.10 -4.24
N GLY A 290 -4.26 8.80 -5.28
CA GLY A 290 -5.49 9.62 -5.37
C GLY A 290 -6.58 9.10 -6.33
N GLY A 291 -6.48 7.94 -7.01
CA GLY A 291 -7.63 7.27 -7.60
C GLY A 291 -8.63 6.89 -6.52
N GLY A 292 -8.17 6.48 -5.36
CA GLY A 292 -8.95 6.38 -4.14
C GLY A 292 -9.25 7.74 -3.52
N THR A 293 -10.39 7.86 -2.86
CA THR A 293 -10.99 9.13 -2.43
C THR A 293 -10.68 9.55 -1.01
N SER A 294 -9.79 8.84 -0.30
CA SER A 294 -9.50 9.11 1.12
C SER A 294 -8.22 8.43 1.57
N PHE A 295 -7.48 9.09 2.48
CA PHE A 295 -6.38 8.47 3.24
C PHE A 295 -6.86 7.52 4.34
N ASN A 296 -8.15 7.46 4.63
CA ASN A 296 -8.68 6.72 5.77
C ASN A 296 -8.93 5.25 5.42
N LEU A 297 -8.05 4.36 5.89
CA LEU A 297 -8.15 2.91 5.68
C LEU A 297 -9.40 2.27 6.31
N LEU A 298 -9.96 2.83 7.39
CA LEU A 298 -11.22 2.33 7.94
C LEU A 298 -12.41 2.66 7.03
N ARG A 299 -12.38 3.81 6.35
CA ARG A 299 -13.35 4.13 5.30
C ARG A 299 -13.19 3.18 4.12
N THR A 300 -11.95 2.93 3.71
CA THR A 300 -11.61 1.95 2.66
C THR A 300 -12.14 0.56 3.00
N LEU A 301 -11.99 0.12 4.26
CA LEU A 301 -12.56 -1.15 4.74
C LEU A 301 -14.10 -1.17 4.61
N GLY A 302 -14.77 -0.05 4.91
CA GLY A 302 -16.22 0.06 4.72
C GLY A 302 -16.66 -0.12 3.27
N GLU A 303 -15.88 0.37 2.29
CA GLU A 303 -16.15 0.13 0.86
C GLU A 303 -15.80 -1.32 0.46
N ALA A 304 -14.73 -1.90 1.00
CA ALA A 304 -14.40 -3.31 0.80
C ALA A 304 -15.54 -4.22 1.26
N TYR A 305 -16.12 -3.95 2.43
CA TYR A 305 -17.29 -4.68 2.93
C TYR A 305 -18.45 -4.64 1.93
N LYS A 306 -18.79 -3.47 1.38
CA LYS A 306 -19.90 -3.32 0.42
C LYS A 306 -19.64 -4.10 -0.87
N ILE A 307 -18.42 -4.04 -1.41
CA ILE A 307 -18.02 -4.82 -2.59
C ILE A 307 -18.14 -6.32 -2.31
N CYS A 308 -17.64 -6.78 -1.17
CA CYS A 308 -17.75 -8.18 -0.73
C CYS A 308 -19.22 -8.62 -0.68
N GLN A 309 -20.11 -7.81 -0.09
CA GLN A 309 -21.56 -8.10 -0.06
C GLN A 309 -22.16 -8.22 -1.47
N LEU A 310 -21.79 -7.34 -2.40
CA LEU A 310 -22.22 -7.41 -3.81
C LEU A 310 -21.72 -8.66 -4.53
N ARG A 311 -20.62 -9.26 -4.03
CA ARG A 311 -20.01 -10.50 -4.53
C ARG A 311 -20.40 -11.74 -3.70
N ASN A 312 -21.39 -11.63 -2.80
CA ASN A 312 -21.86 -12.69 -1.91
C ASN A 312 -20.74 -13.28 -1.03
N TYR A 313 -19.81 -12.43 -0.59
CA TYR A 313 -18.73 -12.75 0.35
C TYR A 313 -18.96 -12.01 1.68
N SER A 314 -18.85 -12.72 2.80
CA SER A 314 -19.01 -12.13 4.13
C SER A 314 -17.64 -11.73 4.69
N LEU A 315 -17.32 -10.44 4.60
CA LEU A 315 -16.12 -9.88 5.21
C LEU A 315 -16.43 -9.47 6.66
N SER A 316 -15.84 -10.15 7.65
CA SER A 316 -15.99 -9.75 9.05
C SER A 316 -15.11 -8.55 9.41
N ALA A 317 -15.44 -7.81 10.47
CA ALA A 317 -14.64 -6.72 10.96
C ALA A 317 -13.21 -7.19 11.33
N LEU A 318 -13.09 -8.31 12.03
CA LEU A 318 -11.78 -8.87 12.42
C LEU A 318 -10.93 -9.24 11.21
N GLN A 319 -11.51 -9.84 10.17
CA GLN A 319 -10.81 -10.12 8.92
C GLN A 319 -10.35 -8.82 8.25
N GLY A 320 -11.19 -7.79 8.23
CA GLY A 320 -10.83 -6.48 7.72
C GLY A 320 -9.66 -5.83 8.47
N PHE A 321 -9.69 -5.83 9.79
CA PHE A 321 -8.57 -5.34 10.60
C PHE A 321 -7.30 -6.18 10.41
N TYR A 322 -7.42 -7.51 10.28
CA TYR A 322 -6.29 -8.37 9.96
C TYR A 322 -5.64 -7.98 8.63
N MET A 323 -6.42 -7.73 7.58
CA MET A 323 -5.93 -7.28 6.27
C MET A 323 -5.23 -5.91 6.31
N LEU A 324 -5.55 -5.07 7.29
CA LEU A 324 -4.94 -3.75 7.50
C LEU A 324 -3.75 -3.75 8.46
N THR A 325 -3.47 -4.86 9.14
CA THR A 325 -2.46 -4.93 10.20
C THR A 325 -1.59 -6.18 10.06
N GLN A 326 -1.82 -7.21 10.88
CA GLN A 326 -1.02 -8.43 10.90
C GLN A 326 -0.98 -9.15 9.55
N GLY A 327 -2.10 -9.29 8.87
CA GLY A 327 -2.18 -9.96 7.56
C GLY A 327 -1.38 -9.25 6.48
N ALA A 328 -1.41 -7.90 6.47
CA ALA A 328 -0.55 -7.12 5.58
C ALA A 328 0.94 -7.30 5.94
N ALA A 329 1.28 -7.26 7.22
CA ALA A 329 2.66 -7.47 7.68
C ALA A 329 3.19 -8.87 7.35
N ASP A 330 2.35 -9.91 7.52
CA ASP A 330 2.68 -11.29 7.18
C ASP A 330 2.96 -11.42 5.67
N SER A 331 2.07 -10.87 4.85
CA SER A 331 2.19 -10.90 3.39
C SER A 331 3.47 -10.21 2.90
N LEU A 332 3.83 -9.09 3.52
CA LEU A 332 5.04 -8.33 3.20
C LEU A 332 6.33 -8.93 3.77
N GLY A 333 6.23 -9.95 4.62
CA GLY A 333 7.38 -10.52 5.34
C GLY A 333 7.98 -9.57 6.39
N LEU A 334 7.13 -8.74 7.01
CA LEU A 334 7.51 -7.73 8.01
C LEU A 334 6.87 -7.99 9.40
N SER A 335 6.20 -9.12 9.60
CA SER A 335 5.44 -9.42 10.82
C SER A 335 6.29 -9.56 12.09
N ASN A 336 7.59 -9.76 11.96
CA ASN A 336 8.53 -9.72 13.08
C ASN A 336 8.80 -8.29 13.57
N GLN A 337 8.37 -7.27 12.82
CA GLN A 337 8.66 -5.87 13.09
C GLN A 337 7.39 -5.07 13.34
N ILE A 338 6.34 -5.23 12.53
CA ILE A 338 5.11 -4.44 12.54
C ILE A 338 3.86 -5.32 12.44
N GLY A 339 2.67 -4.67 12.48
CA GLY A 339 1.36 -5.31 12.26
C GLY A 339 0.75 -5.95 13.49
N ASN A 340 1.47 -5.97 14.62
CA ASN A 340 1.01 -6.56 15.87
C ASN A 340 1.50 -5.74 17.08
N LEU A 341 1.05 -6.10 18.29
CA LEU A 341 1.44 -5.47 19.54
C LEU A 341 2.28 -6.39 20.44
N ASN A 342 2.97 -7.35 19.88
CA ASN A 342 3.79 -8.29 20.65
C ASN A 342 5.07 -7.64 21.18
N PRO A 343 5.58 -8.06 22.36
CA PRO A 343 6.89 -7.65 22.81
C PRO A 343 7.98 -7.93 21.77
N GLY A 344 8.81 -6.93 21.51
CA GLY A 344 9.86 -6.94 20.49
C GLY A 344 9.47 -6.25 19.18
N SER A 345 8.18 -6.09 18.87
CA SER A 345 7.71 -5.34 17.69
C SER A 345 7.91 -3.84 17.87
N ASP A 346 7.93 -3.11 16.75
CA ASP A 346 7.92 -1.65 16.78
C ASP A 346 6.62 -1.15 17.40
N ALA A 347 6.71 -0.07 18.17
CA ALA A 347 5.56 0.52 18.85
C ALA A 347 4.71 1.38 17.90
N ASP A 348 4.34 0.80 16.76
CA ASP A 348 3.41 1.38 15.80
C ASP A 348 1.99 0.99 16.18
N PHE A 349 1.21 1.94 16.68
CA PHE A 349 -0.16 1.69 17.10
C PHE A 349 -1.07 2.88 16.84
N VAL A 350 -2.36 2.59 16.80
CA VAL A 350 -3.44 3.59 16.66
C VAL A 350 -4.35 3.51 17.88
N VAL A 351 -4.72 4.66 18.41
CA VAL A 351 -5.70 4.78 19.50
C VAL A 351 -7.03 5.23 18.93
N LEU A 352 -7.98 4.32 18.85
CA LEU A 352 -9.32 4.59 18.37
C LEU A 352 -10.22 5.08 19.52
N ASN A 353 -11.02 6.10 19.24
CA ASN A 353 -12.10 6.51 20.12
C ASN A 353 -13.44 5.94 19.63
N PRO A 354 -13.88 4.79 20.13
CA PRO A 354 -15.12 4.18 19.65
C PRO A 354 -16.37 4.97 20.08
N ARG A 355 -16.22 5.94 21.00
CA ARG A 355 -17.30 6.78 21.56
C ARG A 355 -17.09 8.24 21.21
N PHE A 356 -16.76 8.55 19.95
CA PHE A 356 -16.37 9.92 19.56
C PHE A 356 -17.56 10.86 19.39
N ASP A 357 -18.78 10.32 19.19
CA ASP A 357 -20.01 11.08 19.10
C ASP A 357 -21.21 10.36 19.74
N ALA A 358 -22.38 11.00 19.78
CA ALA A 358 -23.59 10.47 20.40
C ALA A 358 -24.08 9.19 19.70
N LEU A 359 -23.97 9.09 18.40
CA LEU A 359 -24.41 7.93 17.63
C LEU A 359 -23.55 6.71 17.91
N THR A 360 -22.22 6.86 17.86
CA THR A 360 -21.29 5.77 18.18
C THR A 360 -21.41 5.35 19.65
N GLN A 361 -21.66 6.30 20.57
CA GLN A 361 -21.96 5.98 21.97
C GLN A 361 -23.19 5.08 22.09
N LEU A 362 -24.31 5.43 21.43
CA LEU A 362 -25.54 4.63 21.44
C LEU A 362 -25.30 3.25 20.82
N ARG A 363 -24.54 3.17 19.74
CA ARG A 363 -24.20 1.91 19.07
C ARG A 363 -23.48 0.97 20.03
N ILE A 364 -22.43 1.46 20.70
CA ILE A 364 -21.63 0.67 21.64
C ILE A 364 -22.44 0.26 22.88
N ASP A 365 -23.30 1.14 23.39
CA ASP A 365 -24.12 0.83 24.54
C ASP A 365 -25.20 -0.24 24.23
N ALA A 366 -25.56 -0.41 22.95
CA ALA A 366 -26.49 -1.44 22.48
C ALA A 366 -25.79 -2.80 22.20
N ASP A 367 -24.48 -2.80 22.00
CA ASP A 367 -23.71 -3.99 21.62
C ASP A 367 -23.17 -4.70 22.85
N SER A 368 -23.11 -6.03 22.78
CA SER A 368 -22.66 -6.89 23.87
C SER A 368 -21.27 -7.50 23.63
N THR A 369 -20.72 -7.38 22.43
CA THR A 369 -19.45 -8.01 22.05
C THR A 369 -18.39 -7.00 21.57
N CYS A 370 -17.11 -7.36 21.70
CA CYS A 370 -16.01 -6.56 21.18
C CYS A 370 -16.05 -6.48 19.63
N GLU A 371 -16.50 -7.52 18.97
CA GLU A 371 -16.61 -7.59 17.50
C GLU A 371 -17.67 -6.62 16.98
N ASP A 372 -18.77 -6.44 17.72
CA ASP A 372 -19.81 -5.48 17.37
C ASP A 372 -19.34 -4.01 17.54
N THR A 373 -18.29 -3.78 18.32
CA THR A 373 -17.71 -2.45 18.56
C THR A 373 -16.79 -1.99 17.42
N LEU A 374 -16.17 -2.91 16.71
CA LEU A 374 -15.26 -2.66 15.59
C LEU A 374 -16.03 -2.50 14.27
#